data_1ad23c7cd359934a07155b0c1dde506b
#
_entry.id   1ad23c7cd359934a07155b0c1dde506b
#
_cell.length_a   1.000
_cell.length_b   1.000
_cell.length_c   1.000
_cell.angle_alpha   90.00
_cell.angle_beta   90.00
_cell.angle_gamma   90.00
#
_symmetry.space_group_name_H-M   'P 1'
#
loop_
_entity.id
_entity.type
_entity.pdbx_description
1 polymer ?
#
loop_
_entity_poly.entity_id
_entity_poly.type
_entity_poly.pdbx_seq_one_letter_code
_entity_poly.pdbx_strand_id
1 'polypeptide(L)'
;MVRPLSRILRRPVVHDTCVTVLFLVLGTLLAQLLNAALVNITNISFLYVLVVVFIARYTTSYLYGIIGSLLSIVCINFFFTYPYMHLNFTMDGYPFAFLVMLIVSFVTSATTTNLKKQARILAEREKELAAAENEKMRANLLRAISHDLRTPLTSIIGSANLYLENGAMMQETEKFTLIHNIHEDANWLLNMVENILSVTRINAADAKVTKTAEPVEEVVSEAVIRLKKRITDADIHVKVPDDFLMIPMDAMLIEQVIINLLENAIIHSRSEKPIDCFVTCDEQYVTFHVRDYGIGIPEDKLATIFDGTGSSSNSDSSRGMGIGLSICKTIVAAHDGTITACNIPGEVPTGHHFRHPNPAPCGAEFSFTLPRGDYSHTVSEEPL
;
A
#
# COMPACT_ATOMS: atom_id res chain seq x y z
N MET A 1 9.22 -0.75 46.45
CA MET A 1 8.51 -1.32 45.31
C MET A 1 7.65 -0.21 44.70
N VAL A 2 8.28 0.66 43.90
CA VAL A 2 7.64 1.88 43.34
C VAL A 2 6.99 1.48 42.00
N ARG A 3 5.66 1.45 41.95
CA ARG A 3 4.93 1.23 40.69
C ARG A 3 5.24 2.40 39.75
N PRO A 4 5.65 2.18 38.49
CA PRO A 4 6.00 3.28 37.60
C PRO A 4 4.79 4.17 37.32
N LEU A 5 4.97 5.48 37.52
CA LEU A 5 3.96 6.55 37.31
C LEU A 5 3.21 6.41 35.98
N SER A 6 3.86 5.83 34.97
CA SER A 6 3.29 5.59 33.62
C SER A 6 2.09 4.63 33.60
N ARG A 7 1.96 3.69 34.57
CA ARG A 7 0.79 2.80 34.65
C ARG A 7 -0.41 3.46 35.35
N ILE A 8 -0.18 4.42 36.23
CA ILE A 8 -1.24 5.14 36.96
C ILE A 8 -1.90 6.14 36.01
N LEU A 9 -1.14 6.82 35.17
CA LEU A 9 -1.62 7.77 34.14
C LEU A 9 -2.42 7.10 32.98
N ARG A 10 -2.36 5.79 32.84
CA ARG A 10 -3.15 5.03 31.83
C ARG A 10 -4.62 4.82 32.21
N ARG A 11 -5.04 5.13 33.45
CA ARG A 11 -6.46 5.14 33.80
C ARG A 11 -7.08 6.44 33.27
N PRO A 12 -8.11 6.38 32.42
CA PRO A 12 -8.68 7.60 31.79
C PRO A 12 -9.12 8.64 32.84
N VAL A 13 -9.61 8.18 33.99
CA VAL A 13 -10.03 9.06 35.10
C VAL A 13 -8.84 9.85 35.69
N VAL A 14 -7.70 9.21 35.91
CA VAL A 14 -6.52 9.88 36.48
C VAL A 14 -5.92 10.87 35.48
N HIS A 15 -5.82 10.48 34.22
CA HIS A 15 -5.37 11.34 33.13
C HIS A 15 -6.25 12.59 33.03
N ASP A 16 -7.57 12.42 32.94
CA ASP A 16 -8.51 13.53 32.78
C ASP A 16 -8.52 14.49 33.97
N THR A 17 -8.39 13.93 35.20
CA THR A 17 -8.24 14.74 36.41
C THR A 17 -6.94 15.53 36.41
N CYS A 18 -5.81 14.93 36.08
CA CYS A 18 -4.50 15.60 36.00
C CYS A 18 -4.52 16.72 34.93
N VAL A 19 -5.09 16.45 33.76
CA VAL A 19 -5.24 17.43 32.67
C VAL A 19 -6.08 18.63 33.15
N THR A 20 -7.21 18.36 33.80
CA THR A 20 -8.11 19.45 34.32
C THR A 20 -7.40 20.30 35.32
N VAL A 21 -6.74 19.71 36.30
CA VAL A 21 -5.98 20.46 37.32
C VAL A 21 -4.84 21.26 36.70
N LEU A 22 -4.09 20.63 35.77
CA LEU A 22 -2.96 21.29 35.09
C LEU A 22 -3.42 22.58 34.36
N PHE A 23 -4.47 22.45 33.54
CA PHE A 23 -4.98 23.62 32.79
C PHE A 23 -5.58 24.67 33.66
N LEU A 24 -6.25 24.34 34.76
CA LEU A 24 -6.75 25.31 35.73
C LEU A 24 -5.61 26.05 36.43
N VAL A 25 -4.58 25.35 36.88
CA VAL A 25 -3.42 25.97 37.53
C VAL A 25 -2.68 26.90 36.57
N LEU A 26 -2.37 26.39 35.33
CA LEU A 26 -1.70 27.19 34.30
C LEU A 26 -2.53 28.43 33.92
N GLY A 27 -3.84 28.26 33.76
CA GLY A 27 -4.76 29.35 33.45
C GLY A 27 -4.81 30.38 34.55
N THR A 28 -4.85 29.96 35.82
CA THR A 28 -4.86 30.89 36.98
C THR A 28 -3.54 31.64 37.13
N LEU A 29 -2.39 30.96 36.92
CA LEU A 29 -1.08 31.63 36.94
C LEU A 29 -0.95 32.64 35.79
N LEU A 30 -1.39 32.29 34.61
CA LEU A 30 -1.39 33.20 33.45
C LEU A 30 -2.33 34.40 33.71
N ALA A 31 -3.53 34.16 34.28
CA ALA A 31 -4.47 35.21 34.65
C ALA A 31 -3.89 36.19 35.71
N GLN A 32 -3.16 35.68 36.70
CA GLN A 32 -2.48 36.53 37.71
C GLN A 32 -1.37 37.35 37.06
N LEU A 33 -0.57 36.75 36.16
CA LEU A 33 0.48 37.48 35.45
C LEU A 33 -0.11 38.60 34.58
N LEU A 34 -1.18 38.32 33.82
CA LEU A 34 -1.86 39.31 32.99
C LEU A 34 -2.54 40.40 33.82
N ASN A 35 -3.12 40.07 34.97
CA ASN A 35 -3.73 41.04 35.88
C ASN A 35 -2.69 41.96 36.50
N ALA A 36 -1.48 41.48 36.77
CA ALA A 36 -0.37 42.29 37.24
C ALA A 36 0.21 43.24 36.17
N ALA A 37 0.14 42.82 34.89
CA ALA A 37 0.69 43.55 33.75
C ALA A 37 -0.32 44.54 33.10
N LEU A 38 -1.62 44.21 33.13
CA LEU A 38 -2.67 44.86 32.38
C LEU A 38 -3.86 45.18 33.35
N VAL A 39 -4.07 46.42 33.69
CA VAL A 39 -5.03 46.90 34.71
C VAL A 39 -6.53 46.67 34.38
N ASN A 40 -6.94 45.71 33.55
CA ASN A 40 -8.34 45.50 33.16
C ASN A 40 -8.85 44.08 33.44
N ILE A 41 -9.71 43.96 34.44
CA ILE A 41 -10.36 42.73 34.94
C ILE A 41 -11.30 42.07 33.91
N THR A 42 -11.80 42.82 32.92
CA THR A 42 -12.80 42.33 31.93
C THR A 42 -12.29 41.21 31.04
N ASN A 43 -10.99 41.09 30.82
CA ASN A 43 -10.39 40.12 29.89
C ASN A 43 -10.10 38.75 30.52
N ILE A 44 -10.12 38.66 31.87
CA ILE A 44 -9.77 37.40 32.58
C ILE A 44 -10.82 36.30 32.32
N SER A 45 -12.09 36.67 32.20
CA SER A 45 -13.17 35.72 31.91
C SER A 45 -12.97 34.99 30.58
N PHE A 46 -12.47 35.67 29.53
CA PHE A 46 -12.18 35.05 28.23
C PHE A 46 -11.03 34.04 28.31
N LEU A 47 -10.02 34.29 29.14
CA LEU A 47 -8.94 33.36 29.37
C LEU A 47 -9.44 32.04 29.97
N TYR A 48 -10.35 32.12 30.94
CA TYR A 48 -10.94 30.93 31.54
C TYR A 48 -11.89 30.18 30.58
N VAL A 49 -12.58 30.88 29.67
CA VAL A 49 -13.29 30.19 28.57
C VAL A 49 -12.32 29.37 27.73
N LEU A 50 -11.15 29.92 27.40
CA LEU A 50 -10.11 29.18 26.64
C LEU A 50 -9.57 27.99 27.44
N VAL A 51 -9.33 28.11 28.72
CA VAL A 51 -8.93 27.04 29.64
C VAL A 51 -9.95 25.89 29.59
N VAL A 52 -11.24 26.20 29.67
CA VAL A 52 -12.32 25.20 29.60
C VAL A 52 -12.36 24.48 28.25
N VAL A 53 -12.15 25.22 27.14
CA VAL A 53 -12.05 24.65 25.81
C VAL A 53 -10.88 23.67 25.72
N PHE A 54 -9.71 24.02 26.29
CA PHE A 54 -8.58 23.09 26.34
C PHE A 54 -8.87 21.87 27.22
N ILE A 55 -9.47 22.02 28.37
CA ILE A 55 -9.90 20.90 29.22
C ILE A 55 -10.81 19.96 28.39
N ALA A 56 -11.87 20.52 27.76
CA ALA A 56 -12.78 19.72 26.92
C ALA A 56 -12.07 19.02 25.73
N ARG A 57 -11.04 19.64 25.16
CA ARG A 57 -10.27 19.11 24.03
C ARG A 57 -9.41 17.91 24.44
N TYR A 58 -8.76 17.96 25.61
CA TYR A 58 -7.77 16.98 26.03
C TYR A 58 -8.31 15.91 27.00
N THR A 59 -9.52 16.09 27.57
CA THR A 59 -10.19 15.07 28.38
C THR A 59 -11.06 14.15 27.53
N THR A 60 -11.35 12.95 28.06
CA THR A 60 -12.14 11.92 27.36
C THR A 60 -13.64 12.01 27.64
N SER A 61 -14.04 12.58 28.77
CA SER A 61 -15.43 12.70 29.19
C SER A 61 -15.90 14.15 29.27
N TYR A 62 -17.12 14.42 28.82
CA TYR A 62 -17.77 15.72 28.90
C TYR A 62 -17.93 16.25 30.34
N LEU A 63 -17.96 15.35 31.35
CA LEU A 63 -18.06 15.73 32.75
C LEU A 63 -16.91 16.62 33.22
N TYR A 64 -15.67 16.37 32.70
CA TYR A 64 -14.50 17.18 33.06
C TYR A 64 -14.58 18.63 32.53
N GLY A 65 -15.23 18.81 31.37
CA GLY A 65 -15.52 20.15 30.85
C GLY A 65 -16.47 20.92 31.78
N ILE A 66 -17.53 20.26 32.26
CA ILE A 66 -18.50 20.87 33.21
C ILE A 66 -17.81 21.17 34.55
N ILE A 67 -17.07 20.21 35.11
CA ILE A 67 -16.31 20.41 36.36
C ILE A 67 -15.30 21.54 36.18
N GLY A 68 -14.56 21.55 35.07
CA GLY A 68 -13.60 22.59 34.73
C GLY A 68 -14.23 23.96 34.64
N SER A 69 -15.44 24.10 34.08
CA SER A 69 -16.16 25.37 34.05
C SER A 69 -16.60 25.87 35.43
N LEU A 70 -17.14 24.96 36.26
CA LEU A 70 -17.53 25.30 37.63
C LEU A 70 -16.32 25.74 38.47
N LEU A 71 -15.20 25.02 38.36
CA LEU A 71 -13.96 25.39 39.04
C LEU A 71 -13.38 26.72 38.52
N SER A 72 -13.48 26.98 37.22
CA SER A 72 -13.07 28.22 36.58
C SER A 72 -13.86 29.41 37.14
N ILE A 73 -15.17 29.26 37.35
CA ILE A 73 -16.05 30.26 37.96
C ILE A 73 -15.60 30.55 39.39
N VAL A 74 -15.33 29.50 40.16
CA VAL A 74 -14.83 29.64 41.54
C VAL A 74 -13.47 30.35 41.57
N CYS A 75 -12.56 30.01 40.68
CA CYS A 75 -11.24 30.66 40.56
C CYS A 75 -11.38 32.16 40.21
N ILE A 76 -12.24 32.53 39.27
CA ILE A 76 -12.47 33.94 38.92
C ILE A 76 -13.02 34.68 40.09
N ASN A 77 -14.03 34.15 40.76
CA ASN A 77 -14.68 34.78 41.90
C ASN A 77 -13.70 34.97 43.06
N PHE A 78 -12.91 33.95 43.39
CA PHE A 78 -12.03 33.96 44.55
C PHE A 78 -10.77 34.81 44.34
N PHE A 79 -10.13 34.74 43.18
CA PHE A 79 -8.83 35.39 42.94
C PHE A 79 -8.95 36.81 42.31
N PHE A 80 -10.02 37.06 41.54
CA PHE A 80 -10.08 38.25 40.69
C PHE A 80 -11.27 39.18 40.98
N THR A 81 -12.13 38.82 41.94
CA THR A 81 -13.30 39.66 42.32
C THR A 81 -13.10 40.29 43.70
N TYR A 82 -13.44 41.55 43.81
CA TYR A 82 -13.39 42.26 45.11
C TYR A 82 -14.61 41.88 45.97
N PRO A 83 -14.46 41.61 47.31
CA PRO A 83 -13.21 41.53 48.05
C PRO A 83 -12.44 40.25 47.74
N TYR A 84 -11.16 40.36 47.40
CA TYR A 84 -10.30 39.24 47.06
C TYR A 84 -10.24 38.19 48.17
N MET A 85 -10.02 36.90 47.78
CA MET A 85 -9.94 35.75 48.70
C MET A 85 -11.26 35.45 49.45
N HIS A 86 -12.38 36.01 49.03
CA HIS A 86 -13.72 35.72 49.52
C HIS A 86 -14.64 35.35 48.36
N LEU A 87 -15.52 34.37 48.58
CA LEU A 87 -16.56 34.04 47.62
C LEU A 87 -17.74 34.98 47.76
N ASN A 88 -17.97 35.82 46.74
CA ASN A 88 -19.07 36.81 46.73
C ASN A 88 -19.88 36.62 45.44
N PHE A 89 -21.13 36.17 45.57
CA PHE A 89 -22.03 35.94 44.45
C PHE A 89 -23.12 37.01 44.29
N THR A 90 -23.03 38.07 45.04
CA THR A 90 -24.08 39.11 45.12
C THR A 90 -23.85 40.28 44.18
N MET A 91 -22.76 40.32 43.40
CA MET A 91 -22.48 41.43 42.49
C MET A 91 -23.31 41.36 41.21
N ASP A 92 -23.85 42.48 40.75
CA ASP A 92 -24.63 42.61 39.52
C ASP A 92 -23.80 42.19 38.29
N GLY A 93 -24.35 41.30 37.46
CA GLY A 93 -23.72 40.79 36.21
C GLY A 93 -22.98 39.45 36.31
N TYR A 94 -22.54 39.01 37.50
CA TYR A 94 -21.86 37.73 37.65
C TYR A 94 -22.74 36.52 37.32
N PRO A 95 -24.02 36.45 37.72
CA PRO A 95 -24.88 35.32 37.38
C PRO A 95 -25.03 35.10 35.88
N PHE A 96 -25.04 36.21 35.11
CA PHE A 96 -25.12 36.12 33.64
C PHE A 96 -23.81 35.59 33.01
N ALA A 97 -22.64 36.11 33.47
CA ALA A 97 -21.35 35.62 33.01
C ALA A 97 -21.15 34.13 33.32
N PHE A 98 -21.60 33.66 34.49
CA PHE A 98 -21.57 32.27 34.87
C PHE A 98 -22.48 31.39 34.00
N LEU A 99 -23.67 31.85 33.70
CA LEU A 99 -24.59 31.14 32.81
C LEU A 99 -23.99 30.95 31.41
N VAL A 100 -23.44 32.03 30.85
CA VAL A 100 -22.78 32.02 29.54
C VAL A 100 -21.59 31.03 29.54
N MET A 101 -20.72 31.10 30.56
CA MET A 101 -19.59 30.18 30.71
C MET A 101 -20.02 28.72 30.79
N LEU A 102 -21.08 28.42 31.52
CA LEU A 102 -21.62 27.08 31.67
C LEU A 102 -22.20 26.57 30.34
N ILE A 103 -22.93 27.41 29.59
CA ILE A 103 -23.49 27.08 28.28
C ILE A 103 -22.35 26.81 27.28
N VAL A 104 -21.37 27.70 27.19
CA VAL A 104 -20.21 27.54 26.28
C VAL A 104 -19.46 26.28 26.61
N SER A 105 -19.20 25.98 27.90
CA SER A 105 -18.57 24.76 28.35
C SER A 105 -19.34 23.49 27.93
N PHE A 106 -20.65 23.50 28.20
CA PHE A 106 -21.52 22.38 27.86
C PHE A 106 -21.52 22.11 26.35
N VAL A 107 -21.75 23.13 25.52
CA VAL A 107 -21.76 23.02 24.05
C VAL A 107 -20.43 22.55 23.54
N THR A 108 -19.32 23.12 24.01
CA THR A 108 -17.97 22.71 23.54
C THR A 108 -17.64 21.28 23.93
N SER A 109 -17.94 20.92 25.19
CA SER A 109 -17.72 19.53 25.65
C SER A 109 -18.58 18.51 24.90
N ALA A 110 -19.85 18.79 24.70
CA ALA A 110 -20.77 17.92 23.98
C ALA A 110 -20.34 17.75 22.51
N THR A 111 -19.99 18.86 21.83
CA THR A 111 -19.53 18.86 20.44
C THR A 111 -18.23 18.08 20.30
N THR A 112 -17.24 18.34 21.18
CA THR A 112 -15.94 17.65 21.12
C THR A 112 -16.08 16.15 21.36
N THR A 113 -16.91 15.74 22.31
CA THR A 113 -17.16 14.32 22.59
C THR A 113 -17.85 13.62 21.41
N ASN A 114 -18.84 14.28 20.80
CA ASN A 114 -19.52 13.75 19.60
C ASN A 114 -18.57 13.61 18.41
N LEU A 115 -17.72 14.61 18.16
CA LEU A 115 -16.71 14.56 17.10
C LEU A 115 -15.73 13.43 17.31
N LYS A 116 -15.22 13.23 18.54
CA LYS A 116 -14.34 12.10 18.89
C LYS A 116 -15.02 10.75 18.65
N LYS A 117 -16.30 10.62 19.03
CA LYS A 117 -17.09 9.40 18.81
C LYS A 117 -17.28 9.12 17.31
N GLN A 118 -17.64 10.12 16.53
CA GLN A 118 -17.77 10.00 15.07
C GLN A 118 -16.47 9.62 14.40
N ALA A 119 -15.35 10.28 14.75
CA ALA A 119 -14.03 9.93 14.21
C ALA A 119 -13.63 8.49 14.51
N ARG A 120 -13.94 7.98 15.72
CA ARG A 120 -13.69 6.59 16.09
C ARG A 120 -14.52 5.61 15.27
N ILE A 121 -15.82 5.89 15.11
CA ILE A 121 -16.72 5.04 14.31
C ILE A 121 -16.27 5.02 12.84
N LEU A 122 -15.84 6.16 12.29
CA LEU A 122 -15.32 6.23 10.92
C LEU A 122 -14.05 5.38 10.76
N ALA A 123 -13.10 5.50 11.69
CA ALA A 123 -11.87 4.70 11.66
C ALA A 123 -12.13 3.18 11.81
N GLU A 124 -13.12 2.78 12.63
CA GLU A 124 -13.56 1.38 12.74
C GLU A 124 -14.19 0.88 11.42
N ARG A 125 -15.05 1.69 10.80
CA ARG A 125 -15.68 1.34 9.51
C ARG A 125 -14.66 1.26 8.37
N GLU A 126 -13.68 2.17 8.31
CA GLU A 126 -12.60 2.10 7.32
C GLU A 126 -11.80 0.80 7.45
N LYS A 127 -11.51 0.40 8.69
CA LYS A 127 -10.83 -0.87 8.97
C LYS A 127 -11.66 -2.09 8.56
N GLU A 128 -12.95 -2.07 8.83
CA GLU A 128 -13.88 -3.16 8.41
C GLU A 128 -14.00 -3.24 6.90
N LEU A 129 -14.10 -2.10 6.20
CA LEU A 129 -14.14 -2.05 4.73
C LEU A 129 -12.86 -2.58 4.12
N ALA A 130 -11.69 -2.16 4.61
CA ALA A 130 -10.41 -2.67 4.15
C ALA A 130 -10.25 -4.19 4.37
N ALA A 131 -10.73 -4.71 5.50
CA ALA A 131 -10.76 -6.15 5.77
C ALA A 131 -11.70 -6.91 4.81
N ALA A 132 -12.90 -6.37 4.55
CA ALA A 132 -13.87 -6.96 3.63
C ALA A 132 -13.36 -6.94 2.17
N GLU A 133 -12.69 -5.87 1.74
CA GLU A 133 -12.05 -5.78 0.41
C GLU A 133 -10.95 -6.82 0.25
N ASN A 134 -10.10 -7.00 1.27
CA ASN A 134 -9.06 -8.02 1.26
C ASN A 134 -9.64 -9.44 1.18
N GLU A 135 -10.72 -9.72 1.92
CA GLU A 135 -11.38 -11.02 1.88
C GLU A 135 -12.03 -11.27 0.51
N LYS A 136 -12.68 -10.26 -0.07
CA LYS A 136 -13.23 -10.33 -1.43
C LYS A 136 -12.14 -10.57 -2.47
N MET A 137 -11.00 -9.90 -2.36
CA MET A 137 -9.86 -10.11 -3.24
C MET A 137 -9.34 -11.54 -3.13
N ARG A 138 -9.17 -12.07 -1.90
CA ARG A 138 -8.78 -13.46 -1.65
C ARG A 138 -9.76 -14.45 -2.29
N ALA A 139 -11.07 -14.25 -2.10
CA ALA A 139 -12.09 -15.11 -2.67
C ALA A 139 -12.07 -15.10 -4.21
N ASN A 140 -11.87 -13.92 -4.81
CA ASN A 140 -11.75 -13.79 -6.27
C ASN A 140 -10.49 -14.47 -6.81
N LEU A 141 -9.34 -14.29 -6.14
CA LEU A 141 -8.10 -14.98 -6.48
C LEU A 141 -8.26 -16.51 -6.43
N LEU A 142 -8.82 -17.05 -5.34
CA LEU A 142 -9.05 -18.48 -5.20
C LEU A 142 -9.99 -19.03 -6.29
N ARG A 143 -11.01 -18.26 -6.68
CA ARG A 143 -11.92 -18.66 -7.77
C ARG A 143 -11.21 -18.66 -9.11
N ALA A 144 -10.42 -17.63 -9.43
CA ALA A 144 -9.63 -17.55 -10.65
C ALA A 144 -8.61 -18.69 -10.71
N ILE A 145 -7.86 -18.92 -9.63
CA ILE A 145 -6.92 -20.03 -9.50
C ILE A 145 -7.60 -21.38 -9.77
N SER A 146 -8.76 -21.63 -9.15
CA SER A 146 -9.48 -22.89 -9.31
C SER A 146 -9.96 -23.13 -10.74
N HIS A 147 -10.38 -22.06 -11.42
CA HIS A 147 -10.79 -22.11 -12.81
C HIS A 147 -9.59 -22.44 -13.73
N ASP A 148 -8.50 -21.71 -13.52
CA ASP A 148 -7.32 -21.79 -14.38
C ASP A 148 -6.53 -23.08 -14.17
N LEU A 149 -6.55 -23.66 -12.96
CA LEU A 149 -6.00 -25.02 -12.72
C LEU A 149 -6.83 -26.13 -13.38
N ARG A 150 -8.15 -25.97 -13.46
CA ARG A 150 -9.04 -27.01 -14.00
C ARG A 150 -8.82 -27.23 -15.49
N THR A 151 -8.59 -26.18 -16.27
CA THR A 151 -8.47 -26.24 -17.72
C THR A 151 -7.29 -27.14 -18.18
N PRO A 152 -6.03 -26.90 -17.77
CA PRO A 152 -4.90 -27.76 -18.16
C PRO A 152 -5.00 -29.14 -17.55
N LEU A 153 -5.53 -29.27 -16.33
CA LEU A 153 -5.74 -30.57 -15.71
C LEU A 153 -6.74 -31.43 -16.53
N THR A 154 -7.81 -30.81 -17.03
CA THR A 154 -8.77 -31.51 -17.91
C THR A 154 -8.15 -31.89 -19.23
N SER A 155 -7.28 -31.03 -19.81
CA SER A 155 -6.53 -31.32 -21.04
C SER A 155 -5.56 -32.48 -20.85
N ILE A 156 -4.80 -32.50 -19.75
CA ILE A 156 -3.89 -33.61 -19.41
C ILE A 156 -4.65 -34.92 -19.30
N ILE A 157 -5.75 -34.91 -18.51
CA ILE A 157 -6.59 -36.12 -18.34
C ILE A 157 -7.19 -36.57 -19.67
N GLY A 158 -7.71 -35.64 -20.47
CA GLY A 158 -8.26 -35.96 -21.80
C GLY A 158 -7.25 -36.55 -22.75
N SER A 159 -6.06 -35.95 -22.84
CA SER A 159 -4.95 -36.44 -23.68
C SER A 159 -4.44 -37.80 -23.22
N ALA A 160 -4.33 -38.02 -21.91
CA ALA A 160 -3.94 -39.27 -21.32
C ALA A 160 -4.97 -40.40 -21.60
N ASN A 161 -6.27 -40.11 -21.41
CA ASN A 161 -7.34 -41.06 -21.70
C ASN A 161 -7.37 -41.42 -23.18
N LEU A 162 -7.24 -40.45 -24.07
CA LEU A 162 -7.21 -40.68 -25.51
C LEU A 162 -6.03 -41.58 -25.92
N TYR A 163 -4.84 -41.38 -25.30
CA TYR A 163 -3.69 -42.22 -25.48
C TYR A 163 -3.92 -43.65 -24.96
N LEU A 164 -4.52 -43.81 -23.79
CA LEU A 164 -4.80 -45.12 -23.18
C LEU A 164 -5.82 -45.92 -23.98
N GLU A 165 -6.88 -45.28 -24.50
CA GLU A 165 -7.95 -45.92 -25.23
C GLU A 165 -7.56 -46.28 -26.68
N ASN A 166 -6.86 -45.38 -27.37
CA ASN A 166 -6.61 -45.47 -28.81
C ASN A 166 -5.13 -45.59 -29.21
N GLY A 167 -4.20 -45.54 -28.25
CA GLY A 167 -2.77 -45.41 -28.51
C GLY A 167 -2.18 -46.58 -29.38
N ALA A 168 -2.78 -47.76 -29.33
CA ALA A 168 -2.37 -48.89 -30.19
C ALA A 168 -2.67 -48.64 -31.68
N MET A 169 -3.66 -47.82 -32.00
CA MET A 169 -4.09 -47.51 -33.38
C MET A 169 -3.58 -46.16 -33.89
N MET A 170 -3.00 -45.33 -33.01
CA MET A 170 -2.49 -44.00 -33.34
C MET A 170 -1.15 -44.06 -34.05
N GLN A 171 -0.93 -43.05 -34.92
CA GLN A 171 0.38 -42.84 -35.54
C GLN A 171 1.35 -42.25 -34.47
N GLU A 172 2.65 -42.50 -34.66
CA GLU A 172 3.69 -42.03 -33.74
C GLU A 172 3.71 -40.48 -33.58
N THR A 173 3.36 -39.77 -34.66
CA THR A 173 3.20 -38.29 -34.63
C THR A 173 2.05 -37.85 -33.74
N GLU A 174 0.92 -38.56 -33.74
CA GLU A 174 -0.23 -38.26 -32.88
C GLU A 174 0.08 -38.54 -31.40
N LYS A 175 0.75 -39.70 -31.15
CA LYS A 175 1.22 -40.01 -29.79
C LYS A 175 2.16 -38.95 -29.25
N PHE A 176 3.14 -38.54 -30.08
CA PHE A 176 4.08 -37.49 -29.71
C PHE A 176 3.35 -36.18 -29.38
N THR A 177 2.37 -35.77 -30.19
CA THR A 177 1.58 -34.57 -29.95
C THR A 177 0.82 -34.64 -28.63
N LEU A 178 0.19 -35.78 -28.29
CA LEU A 178 -0.53 -35.95 -27.03
C LEU A 178 0.42 -35.88 -25.82
N ILE A 179 1.57 -36.54 -25.88
CA ILE A 179 2.55 -36.52 -24.80
C ILE A 179 3.16 -35.12 -24.65
N HIS A 180 3.42 -34.44 -25.76
CA HIS A 180 3.91 -33.08 -25.76
C HIS A 180 2.91 -32.12 -25.10
N ASN A 181 1.62 -32.22 -25.44
CA ASN A 181 0.57 -31.43 -24.82
C ASN A 181 0.46 -31.69 -23.31
N ILE A 182 0.55 -32.98 -22.88
CA ILE A 182 0.55 -33.33 -21.46
C ILE A 182 1.74 -32.67 -20.73
N HIS A 183 2.93 -32.75 -21.36
CA HIS A 183 4.15 -32.18 -20.78
C HIS A 183 4.07 -30.66 -20.66
N GLU A 184 3.58 -29.98 -21.70
CA GLU A 184 3.39 -28.51 -21.66
C GLU A 184 2.38 -28.06 -20.59
N ASP A 185 1.22 -28.75 -20.54
CA ASP A 185 0.18 -28.44 -19.57
C ASP A 185 0.65 -28.71 -18.11
N ALA A 186 1.44 -29.77 -17.91
CA ALA A 186 2.03 -30.10 -16.61
C ALA A 186 3.07 -29.04 -16.16
N ASN A 187 3.95 -28.60 -17.06
CA ASN A 187 4.91 -27.53 -16.79
C ASN A 187 4.20 -26.20 -16.48
N TRP A 188 3.14 -25.89 -17.21
CA TRP A 188 2.32 -24.74 -16.97
C TRP A 188 1.68 -24.75 -15.55
N LEU A 189 1.14 -25.91 -15.13
CA LEU A 189 0.61 -26.08 -13.77
C LEU A 189 1.68 -25.89 -12.69
N LEU A 190 2.89 -26.40 -12.91
CA LEU A 190 4.00 -26.23 -11.98
C LEU A 190 4.32 -24.75 -11.77
N ASN A 191 4.45 -24.00 -12.86
CA ASN A 191 4.69 -22.55 -12.80
C ASN A 191 3.56 -21.80 -12.08
N MET A 192 2.31 -22.21 -12.30
CA MET A 192 1.17 -21.61 -11.62
C MET A 192 1.23 -21.84 -10.12
N VAL A 193 1.60 -23.04 -9.66
CA VAL A 193 1.77 -23.35 -8.24
C VAL A 193 2.88 -22.50 -7.62
N GLU A 194 4.03 -22.34 -8.29
CA GLU A 194 5.12 -21.50 -7.84
C GLU A 194 4.69 -20.03 -7.69
N ASN A 195 3.93 -19.53 -8.66
CA ASN A 195 3.35 -18.18 -8.61
C ASN A 195 2.40 -18.00 -7.42
N ILE A 196 1.52 -18.98 -7.15
CA ILE A 196 0.60 -18.94 -6.02
C ILE A 196 1.35 -18.97 -4.68
N LEU A 197 2.39 -19.81 -4.56
CA LEU A 197 3.22 -19.89 -3.37
C LEU A 197 3.93 -18.56 -3.08
N SER A 198 4.38 -17.85 -4.11
CA SER A 198 4.99 -16.54 -3.98
C SER A 198 4.01 -15.50 -3.42
N VAL A 199 2.76 -15.49 -3.88
CA VAL A 199 1.69 -14.60 -3.34
C VAL A 199 1.31 -14.94 -1.91
N THR A 200 1.22 -16.25 -1.58
CA THR A 200 0.86 -16.67 -0.22
C THR A 200 1.93 -16.30 0.80
N ARG A 201 3.21 -16.29 0.42
CA ARG A 201 4.30 -15.81 1.27
C ARG A 201 4.16 -14.32 1.61
N ILE A 202 3.71 -13.49 0.67
CA ILE A 202 3.54 -12.05 0.85
C ILE A 202 2.30 -11.71 1.69
N ASN A 203 1.20 -12.48 1.50
CA ASN A 203 -0.10 -12.22 2.14
C ASN A 203 -0.26 -12.84 3.55
N ALA A 204 0.71 -13.57 4.06
CA ALA A 204 0.69 -14.02 5.44
C ALA A 204 0.75 -12.79 6.36
N ALA A 205 -0.23 -12.61 7.23
CA ALA A 205 -0.54 -11.39 7.99
C ALA A 205 0.62 -10.82 8.86
N ASP A 206 1.76 -11.53 8.95
CA ASP A 206 2.98 -11.12 9.65
C ASP A 206 4.27 -11.27 8.79
N ALA A 207 4.17 -11.70 7.54
CA ALA A 207 5.34 -11.89 6.68
C ALA A 207 5.73 -10.54 6.03
N LYS A 208 6.53 -9.75 6.73
CA LYS A 208 7.32 -8.71 6.06
C LYS A 208 8.25 -9.39 5.07
N VAL A 209 8.20 -8.99 3.80
CA VAL A 209 9.21 -9.36 2.81
C VAL A 209 10.58 -9.08 3.42
N THR A 210 11.43 -10.10 3.49
CA THR A 210 12.78 -9.93 4.02
C THR A 210 13.64 -9.34 2.92
N LYS A 211 13.82 -8.02 2.96
CA LYS A 211 14.67 -7.31 2.00
C LYS A 211 16.11 -7.37 2.47
N THR A 212 16.98 -7.99 1.67
CA THR A 212 18.42 -7.99 1.82
C THR A 212 19.05 -7.12 0.74
N ALA A 213 20.26 -6.59 0.99
CA ALA A 213 20.98 -5.84 -0.05
C ALA A 213 21.48 -6.84 -1.08
N GLU A 214 20.90 -6.81 -2.29
CA GLU A 214 21.19 -7.75 -3.36
C GLU A 214 21.72 -7.04 -4.59
N PRO A 215 22.71 -7.64 -5.30
CA PRO A 215 23.24 -7.08 -6.55
C PRO A 215 22.21 -7.16 -7.67
N VAL A 216 21.87 -6.04 -8.27
CA VAL A 216 20.86 -5.97 -9.34
C VAL A 216 21.25 -6.82 -10.54
N GLU A 217 22.57 -6.80 -10.91
CA GLU A 217 23.07 -7.59 -12.04
C GLU A 217 22.89 -9.09 -11.84
N GLU A 218 23.13 -9.62 -10.63
CA GLU A 218 22.96 -11.03 -10.32
C GLU A 218 21.50 -11.45 -10.42
N VAL A 219 20.58 -10.65 -9.86
CA VAL A 219 19.14 -10.94 -9.89
C VAL A 219 18.60 -10.96 -11.32
N VAL A 220 18.98 -9.99 -12.16
CA VAL A 220 18.58 -9.95 -13.57
C VAL A 220 19.17 -11.14 -14.34
N SER A 221 20.44 -11.43 -14.14
CA SER A 221 21.14 -12.51 -14.82
C SER A 221 20.55 -13.88 -14.48
N GLU A 222 20.28 -14.14 -13.19
CA GLU A 222 19.68 -15.39 -12.74
C GLU A 222 18.26 -15.56 -13.29
N ALA A 223 17.45 -14.50 -13.31
CA ALA A 223 16.12 -14.52 -13.92
C ALA A 223 16.18 -14.91 -15.40
N VAL A 224 17.10 -14.33 -16.17
CA VAL A 224 17.27 -14.64 -17.60
C VAL A 224 17.82 -16.05 -17.80
N ILE A 225 18.75 -16.51 -16.98
CA ILE A 225 19.27 -17.89 -17.03
C ILE A 225 18.17 -18.91 -16.76
N ARG A 226 17.35 -18.68 -15.73
CA ARG A 226 16.20 -19.55 -15.39
C ARG A 226 15.18 -19.60 -16.53
N LEU A 227 14.88 -18.45 -17.13
CA LEU A 227 13.98 -18.38 -18.27
C LEU A 227 14.51 -19.14 -19.48
N LYS A 228 15.80 -18.95 -19.84
CA LYS A 228 16.44 -19.64 -20.99
C LYS A 228 16.53 -21.14 -20.81
N LYS A 229 16.58 -21.69 -19.61
CA LYS A 229 16.46 -23.15 -19.37
C LYS A 229 15.09 -23.70 -19.78
N ARG A 230 14.04 -22.87 -19.78
CA ARG A 230 12.68 -23.28 -20.14
C ARG A 230 12.31 -22.92 -21.57
N ILE A 231 12.76 -21.77 -22.05
CA ILE A 231 12.51 -21.26 -23.40
C ILE A 231 13.88 -21.04 -24.04
N THR A 232 14.40 -22.12 -24.66
CA THR A 232 15.78 -22.18 -25.17
C THR A 232 16.06 -21.15 -26.29
N ASP A 233 15.03 -20.83 -27.09
CA ASP A 233 15.16 -19.98 -28.29
C ASP A 233 14.83 -18.50 -28.01
N ALA A 234 14.67 -18.10 -26.73
CA ALA A 234 14.38 -16.72 -26.37
C ALA A 234 15.59 -15.81 -26.63
N ASP A 235 15.44 -14.87 -27.54
CA ASP A 235 16.43 -13.83 -27.81
C ASP A 235 16.17 -12.62 -26.90
N ILE A 236 17.03 -12.47 -25.86
CA ILE A 236 16.90 -11.44 -24.84
C ILE A 236 18.20 -10.68 -24.76
N HIS A 237 18.12 -9.38 -24.98
CA HIS A 237 19.21 -8.44 -24.77
C HIS A 237 19.13 -7.85 -23.36
N VAL A 238 20.18 -8.08 -22.57
CA VAL A 238 20.27 -7.58 -21.20
C VAL A 238 21.23 -6.40 -21.16
N LYS A 239 20.79 -5.31 -20.50
CA LYS A 239 21.62 -4.14 -20.24
C LYS A 239 21.41 -3.65 -18.81
N VAL A 240 22.42 -3.79 -17.98
CA VAL A 240 22.46 -3.30 -16.59
C VAL A 240 23.50 -2.16 -16.53
N PRO A 241 23.35 -1.15 -15.64
CA PRO A 241 24.37 -0.13 -15.43
C PRO A 241 25.73 -0.74 -15.09
N ASP A 242 26.82 -0.10 -15.57
CA ASP A 242 28.20 -0.56 -15.30
C ASP A 242 28.61 -0.39 -13.82
N ASP A 243 27.92 0.47 -13.07
CA ASP A 243 28.15 0.67 -11.65
C ASP A 243 27.58 -0.50 -10.83
N PHE A 244 28.36 -1.00 -9.87
CA PHE A 244 27.90 -2.04 -8.95
C PHE A 244 26.74 -1.52 -8.09
N LEU A 245 25.55 -2.00 -8.38
CA LEU A 245 24.30 -1.50 -7.80
C LEU A 245 23.69 -2.54 -6.86
N MET A 246 23.63 -2.23 -5.56
CA MET A 246 22.93 -3.04 -4.55
C MET A 246 21.69 -2.32 -4.06
N ILE A 247 20.57 -3.04 -4.01
CA ILE A 247 19.31 -2.50 -3.49
C ILE A 247 18.63 -3.48 -2.53
N PRO A 248 17.82 -2.98 -1.57
CA PRO A 248 17.09 -3.82 -0.64
C PRO A 248 15.92 -4.54 -1.34
N MET A 249 16.07 -5.85 -1.58
CA MET A 249 15.02 -6.66 -2.19
C MET A 249 15.06 -8.12 -1.71
N ASP A 250 13.98 -8.85 -1.92
CA ASP A 250 13.95 -10.31 -1.91
C ASP A 250 14.26 -10.79 -3.32
N ALA A 251 15.48 -11.31 -3.53
CA ALA A 251 15.98 -11.70 -4.84
C ALA A 251 15.03 -12.68 -5.56
N MET A 252 14.53 -13.69 -4.85
CA MET A 252 13.65 -14.71 -5.45
C MET A 252 12.32 -14.12 -5.95
N LEU A 253 11.75 -13.19 -5.20
CA LEU A 253 10.49 -12.53 -5.58
C LEU A 253 10.70 -11.60 -6.77
N ILE A 254 11.81 -10.86 -6.80
CA ILE A 254 12.11 -9.95 -7.92
C ILE A 254 12.51 -10.73 -9.18
N GLU A 255 13.29 -11.82 -9.07
CA GLU A 255 13.51 -12.75 -10.18
C GLU A 255 12.18 -13.23 -10.78
N GLN A 256 11.19 -13.58 -9.94
CA GLN A 256 9.88 -14.02 -10.40
C GLN A 256 9.13 -12.92 -11.16
N VAL A 257 9.24 -11.64 -10.73
CA VAL A 257 8.66 -10.51 -11.48
C VAL A 257 9.30 -10.41 -12.87
N ILE A 258 10.64 -10.44 -12.94
CA ILE A 258 11.37 -10.34 -14.20
C ILE A 258 11.01 -11.50 -15.14
N ILE A 259 10.97 -12.73 -14.63
CA ILE A 259 10.59 -13.93 -15.42
C ILE A 259 9.17 -13.77 -15.97
N ASN A 260 8.21 -13.38 -15.14
CA ASN A 260 6.81 -13.19 -15.55
C ASN A 260 6.67 -12.11 -16.64
N LEU A 261 7.41 -11.01 -16.53
CA LEU A 261 7.38 -9.94 -17.54
C LEU A 261 8.04 -10.38 -18.85
N LEU A 262 9.16 -11.08 -18.79
CA LEU A 262 9.85 -11.63 -19.95
C LEU A 262 9.00 -12.72 -20.66
N GLU A 263 8.38 -13.63 -19.92
CA GLU A 263 7.45 -14.63 -20.47
C GLU A 263 6.27 -13.97 -21.18
N ASN A 264 5.71 -12.94 -20.55
CA ASN A 264 4.62 -12.18 -21.14
C ASN A 264 5.06 -11.53 -22.46
N ALA A 265 6.25 -10.95 -22.52
CA ALA A 265 6.82 -10.36 -23.72
C ALA A 265 7.04 -11.43 -24.82
N ILE A 266 7.59 -12.61 -24.51
CA ILE A 266 7.80 -13.70 -25.47
C ILE A 266 6.48 -14.21 -26.06
N ILE A 267 5.48 -14.45 -25.20
CA ILE A 267 4.22 -15.06 -25.62
C ILE A 267 3.34 -14.08 -26.42
N HIS A 268 3.33 -12.81 -26.03
CA HIS A 268 2.35 -11.86 -26.56
C HIS A 268 2.90 -10.91 -27.62
N SER A 269 4.22 -10.71 -27.74
CA SER A 269 4.78 -9.81 -28.75
C SER A 269 4.48 -10.26 -30.18
N ARG A 270 4.50 -11.57 -30.44
CA ARG A 270 4.42 -12.14 -31.79
C ARG A 270 5.45 -11.51 -32.75
N SER A 271 6.58 -11.06 -32.24
CA SER A 271 7.68 -10.43 -32.97
C SER A 271 8.89 -11.36 -33.00
N GLU A 272 9.65 -11.33 -34.09
CA GLU A 272 10.94 -12.01 -34.22
C GLU A 272 12.11 -11.16 -33.69
N LYS A 273 11.82 -9.89 -33.26
CA LYS A 273 12.84 -9.03 -32.68
C LYS A 273 13.16 -9.45 -31.26
N PRO A 274 14.41 -9.27 -30.83
CA PRO A 274 14.82 -9.57 -29.45
C PRO A 274 14.03 -8.72 -28.43
N ILE A 275 13.89 -9.24 -27.22
CA ILE A 275 13.30 -8.55 -26.09
C ILE A 275 14.41 -7.83 -25.35
N ASP A 276 14.22 -6.55 -25.08
CA ASP A 276 15.17 -5.77 -24.29
C ASP A 276 14.78 -5.80 -22.80
N CYS A 277 15.72 -6.29 -21.98
CA CYS A 277 15.64 -6.23 -20.53
C CYS A 277 16.73 -5.30 -20.02
N PHE A 278 16.36 -4.14 -19.53
CA PHE A 278 17.37 -3.17 -19.09
C PHE A 278 17.00 -2.49 -17.77
N VAL A 279 18.02 -2.00 -17.08
CA VAL A 279 17.86 -1.33 -15.80
C VAL A 279 18.38 0.11 -15.92
N THR A 280 17.62 1.03 -15.34
CA THR A 280 18.01 2.44 -15.17
C THR A 280 17.95 2.81 -13.70
N CYS A 281 18.77 3.74 -13.26
CA CYS A 281 18.75 4.22 -11.88
C CYS A 281 18.77 5.75 -11.85
N ASP A 282 18.05 6.30 -10.87
CA ASP A 282 18.12 7.70 -10.46
C ASP A 282 18.58 7.80 -8.99
N GLU A 283 18.45 8.97 -8.38
CA GLU A 283 18.88 9.20 -6.99
C GLU A 283 18.04 8.42 -5.97
N GLN A 284 16.76 8.11 -6.27
CA GLN A 284 15.80 7.55 -5.33
C GLN A 284 15.37 6.13 -5.69
N TYR A 285 15.32 5.79 -6.99
CA TYR A 285 14.76 4.55 -7.49
C TYR A 285 15.67 3.86 -8.51
N VAL A 286 15.53 2.55 -8.53
CA VAL A 286 16.04 1.69 -9.60
C VAL A 286 14.84 1.19 -10.38
N THR A 287 14.86 1.37 -11.71
CA THR A 287 13.77 0.99 -12.60
C THR A 287 14.21 -0.14 -13.51
N PHE A 288 13.48 -1.22 -13.49
CA PHE A 288 13.63 -2.39 -14.35
C PHE A 288 12.65 -2.27 -15.50
N HIS A 289 13.13 -2.51 -16.72
CA HIS A 289 12.34 -2.40 -17.95
C HIS A 289 12.40 -3.70 -18.72
N VAL A 290 11.24 -4.14 -19.20
CA VAL A 290 11.11 -5.23 -20.18
C VAL A 290 10.32 -4.69 -21.37
N ARG A 291 10.97 -4.65 -22.52
CA ARG A 291 10.44 -4.07 -23.74
C ARG A 291 10.35 -5.12 -24.84
N ASP A 292 9.17 -5.25 -25.43
CA ASP A 292 8.95 -6.01 -26.64
C ASP A 292 8.67 -5.09 -27.83
N TYR A 293 8.81 -5.63 -29.02
CA TYR A 293 8.58 -4.93 -30.30
C TYR A 293 7.42 -5.56 -31.09
N GLY A 294 6.39 -5.99 -30.36
CA GLY A 294 5.25 -6.70 -30.91
C GLY A 294 4.04 -5.82 -31.21
N ILE A 295 2.86 -6.41 -31.01
CA ILE A 295 1.57 -5.77 -31.35
C ILE A 295 1.13 -4.70 -30.33
N GLY A 296 1.82 -4.58 -29.19
CA GLY A 296 1.44 -3.68 -28.10
C GLY A 296 0.21 -4.15 -27.33
N ILE A 297 -0.25 -3.30 -26.41
CA ILE A 297 -1.39 -3.54 -25.50
C ILE A 297 -2.58 -2.70 -25.97
N PRO A 298 -3.80 -3.26 -26.08
CA PRO A 298 -5.00 -2.48 -26.35
C PRO A 298 -5.21 -1.37 -25.31
N GLU A 299 -5.58 -0.17 -25.76
CA GLU A 299 -5.70 1.00 -24.88
C GLU A 299 -6.73 0.81 -23.74
N ASP A 300 -7.81 0.08 -24.01
CA ASP A 300 -8.85 -0.27 -23.03
C ASP A 300 -8.33 -1.20 -21.92
N LYS A 301 -7.25 -1.94 -22.17
CA LYS A 301 -6.64 -2.88 -21.22
C LYS A 301 -5.48 -2.29 -20.43
N LEU A 302 -4.81 -1.25 -20.93
CA LEU A 302 -3.65 -0.64 -20.27
C LEU A 302 -3.91 -0.27 -18.79
N ALA A 303 -5.08 0.27 -18.49
CA ALA A 303 -5.43 0.70 -17.13
C ALA A 303 -5.71 -0.47 -16.17
N THR A 304 -6.11 -1.64 -16.69
CA THR A 304 -6.59 -2.78 -15.89
C THR A 304 -5.73 -4.04 -15.99
N ILE A 305 -4.64 -3.99 -16.78
CA ILE A 305 -3.82 -5.16 -17.10
C ILE A 305 -3.20 -5.83 -15.86
N PHE A 306 -3.01 -5.06 -14.78
CA PHE A 306 -2.49 -5.54 -13.50
C PHE A 306 -3.57 -5.95 -12.48
N ASP A 307 -4.87 -5.81 -12.79
CA ASP A 307 -5.95 -6.01 -11.82
C ASP A 307 -6.49 -7.46 -11.79
N GLY A 308 -5.90 -8.34 -12.59
CA GLY A 308 -6.26 -9.78 -12.63
C GLY A 308 -7.65 -10.08 -13.23
N THR A 309 -8.35 -9.07 -13.78
CA THR A 309 -9.69 -9.21 -14.36
C THR A 309 -9.68 -9.49 -15.86
N GLY A 310 -8.51 -9.64 -16.47
CA GLY A 310 -8.29 -9.69 -17.91
C GLY A 310 -8.55 -11.03 -18.60
N SER A 311 -9.38 -11.92 -18.06
CA SER A 311 -9.85 -13.08 -18.84
C SER A 311 -10.93 -12.63 -19.82
N SER A 312 -10.52 -12.16 -20.98
CA SER A 312 -11.44 -11.89 -22.07
C SER A 312 -12.15 -13.17 -22.53
N SER A 313 -13.44 -13.12 -22.48
CA SER A 313 -14.37 -13.97 -23.22
C SER A 313 -14.16 -13.84 -24.73
N ASN A 314 -13.11 -14.37 -25.28
CA ASN A 314 -13.02 -14.70 -26.71
C ASN A 314 -11.94 -15.75 -26.90
N SER A 315 -12.38 -16.84 -27.48
CA SER A 315 -11.77 -18.03 -27.95
C SER A 315 -10.52 -17.85 -28.83
N ASP A 316 -9.42 -17.41 -28.26
CA ASP A 316 -8.09 -17.65 -28.83
C ASP A 316 -7.20 -18.23 -27.74
N SER A 317 -6.78 -19.45 -27.98
CA SER A 317 -6.01 -20.35 -27.12
C SER A 317 -4.57 -19.87 -26.87
N SER A 318 -4.37 -18.61 -26.54
CA SER A 318 -3.09 -18.13 -26.04
C SER A 318 -3.10 -18.19 -24.51
N ARG A 319 -2.35 -19.15 -23.98
CA ARG A 319 -2.14 -19.51 -22.56
C ARG A 319 -1.52 -18.38 -21.72
N GLY A 320 -2.11 -17.17 -21.73
CA GLY A 320 -1.65 -16.03 -20.92
C GLY A 320 -2.53 -15.83 -19.70
N MET A 321 -2.01 -16.15 -18.51
CA MET A 321 -2.67 -15.90 -17.24
C MET A 321 -2.74 -14.41 -16.93
N GLY A 322 -3.94 -13.86 -16.80
CA GLY A 322 -4.14 -12.53 -16.17
C GLY A 322 -3.63 -12.45 -14.72
N ILE A 323 -3.25 -13.57 -14.12
CA ILE A 323 -2.74 -13.69 -12.75
C ILE A 323 -1.26 -13.27 -12.65
N GLY A 324 -0.41 -13.56 -13.64
CA GLY A 324 1.03 -13.27 -13.59
C GLY A 324 1.33 -11.78 -13.36
N LEU A 325 0.64 -10.89 -14.08
CA LEU A 325 0.81 -9.44 -13.92
C LEU A 325 0.27 -8.91 -12.58
N SER A 326 -0.82 -9.47 -12.07
CA SER A 326 -1.34 -9.10 -10.74
C SER A 326 -0.41 -9.55 -9.61
N ILE A 327 0.28 -10.67 -9.80
CA ILE A 327 1.35 -11.13 -8.91
C ILE A 327 2.53 -10.16 -8.94
N CYS A 328 2.97 -9.73 -10.13
CA CYS A 328 4.03 -8.74 -10.27
C CYS A 328 3.67 -7.45 -9.51
N LYS A 329 2.45 -6.95 -9.65
CA LYS A 329 1.96 -5.77 -8.91
C LYS A 329 2.03 -5.99 -7.40
N THR A 330 1.63 -7.14 -6.91
CA THR A 330 1.66 -7.47 -5.48
C THR A 330 3.09 -7.56 -4.93
N ILE A 331 4.01 -8.21 -5.65
CA ILE A 331 5.42 -8.34 -5.26
C ILE A 331 6.09 -6.96 -5.24
N VAL A 332 5.92 -6.17 -6.31
CA VAL A 332 6.52 -4.84 -6.43
C VAL A 332 5.99 -3.90 -5.34
N ALA A 333 4.67 -3.91 -5.07
CA ALA A 333 4.08 -3.13 -3.97
C ALA A 333 4.61 -3.55 -2.59
N ALA A 334 4.86 -4.85 -2.35
CA ALA A 334 5.46 -5.34 -1.12
C ALA A 334 6.93 -4.89 -0.94
N HIS A 335 7.57 -4.47 -2.03
CA HIS A 335 8.90 -3.87 -2.05
C HIS A 335 8.88 -2.33 -2.04
N ASP A 336 7.73 -1.70 -1.76
CA ASP A 336 7.52 -0.24 -1.79
C ASP A 336 7.77 0.38 -3.18
N GLY A 337 7.59 -0.43 -4.23
CA GLY A 337 7.75 -0.05 -5.62
C GLY A 337 6.44 0.19 -6.36
N THR A 338 6.54 0.55 -7.63
CA THR A 338 5.41 0.71 -8.54
C THR A 338 5.68 -0.01 -9.86
N ILE A 339 4.63 -0.58 -10.48
CA ILE A 339 4.71 -1.23 -11.78
C ILE A 339 3.77 -0.54 -12.76
N THR A 340 4.24 -0.32 -13.99
CA THR A 340 3.49 0.33 -15.06
C THR A 340 3.70 -0.39 -16.39
N ALA A 341 2.78 -0.16 -17.32
CA ALA A 341 2.89 -0.63 -18.70
C ALA A 341 2.52 0.50 -19.66
N CYS A 342 3.22 0.59 -20.78
CA CYS A 342 2.91 1.53 -21.84
C CYS A 342 3.18 0.92 -23.22
N ASN A 343 2.53 1.48 -24.24
CA ASN A 343 2.83 1.15 -25.63
C ASN A 343 3.98 2.00 -26.14
N ILE A 344 4.84 1.39 -26.93
CA ILE A 344 5.94 2.10 -27.61
C ILE A 344 5.36 2.71 -28.90
N PRO A 345 5.50 4.04 -29.12
CA PRO A 345 5.05 4.65 -30.36
C PRO A 345 5.84 4.10 -31.56
N GLY A 346 5.11 3.66 -32.58
CA GLY A 346 5.72 3.18 -33.82
C GLY A 346 6.47 4.29 -34.56
N GLU A 347 7.59 3.94 -35.19
CA GLU A 347 8.20 4.82 -36.19
C GLU A 347 7.18 5.04 -37.32
N VAL A 348 6.80 6.27 -37.56
CA VAL A 348 5.95 6.65 -38.72
C VAL A 348 6.80 6.42 -39.96
N PRO A 349 6.44 5.48 -40.86
CA PRO A 349 7.15 5.34 -42.11
C PRO A 349 7.04 6.67 -42.88
N THR A 350 8.19 7.30 -43.11
CA THR A 350 8.28 8.52 -43.94
C THR A 350 8.02 8.12 -45.40
N GLY A 351 6.76 8.05 -45.81
CA GLY A 351 6.39 7.78 -47.20
C GLY A 351 4.91 7.45 -47.39
N HIS A 352 4.17 8.45 -47.93
CA HIS A 352 2.84 8.38 -48.52
C HIS A 352 1.60 8.16 -47.61
N HIS A 353 0.90 9.26 -47.36
CA HIS A 353 -0.57 9.39 -47.21
C HIS A 353 -1.38 8.23 -46.62
N PHE A 354 -1.30 8.01 -45.31
CA PHE A 354 -2.43 7.51 -44.54
C PHE A 354 -2.60 8.34 -43.29
N ARG A 355 -3.67 9.16 -43.26
CA ARG A 355 -4.12 9.86 -42.05
C ARG A 355 -4.83 8.87 -41.14
N HIS A 356 -4.09 8.13 -40.31
CA HIS A 356 -4.61 7.62 -39.06
C HIS A 356 -4.08 8.50 -37.92
N PRO A 357 -4.94 9.00 -37.04
CA PRO A 357 -4.53 9.94 -35.98
C PRO A 357 -3.62 9.34 -34.89
N ASN A 358 -3.46 8.02 -34.83
CA ASN A 358 -2.49 7.32 -33.96
C ASN A 358 -1.74 6.29 -34.78
N PRO A 359 -0.39 6.32 -34.82
CA PRO A 359 0.39 5.21 -35.36
C PRO A 359 0.11 3.95 -34.51
N ALA A 360 -0.04 2.80 -35.19
CA ALA A 360 -0.18 1.52 -34.46
C ALA A 360 1.01 1.35 -33.52
N PRO A 361 0.83 0.86 -32.29
CA PRO A 361 1.93 0.64 -31.36
C PRO A 361 2.92 -0.37 -31.95
N CYS A 362 4.22 -0.12 -31.78
CA CYS A 362 5.31 -0.98 -32.24
C CYS A 362 5.87 -1.86 -31.13
N GLY A 363 5.08 -2.14 -30.10
CA GLY A 363 5.45 -2.97 -28.96
C GLY A 363 4.91 -2.45 -27.66
N ALA A 364 5.24 -3.14 -26.57
CA ALA A 364 4.92 -2.74 -25.21
C ALA A 364 6.17 -2.67 -24.34
N GLU A 365 6.12 -1.83 -23.35
CA GLU A 365 7.12 -1.74 -22.29
C GLU A 365 6.44 -1.88 -20.93
N PHE A 366 6.91 -2.85 -20.16
CA PHE A 366 6.59 -3.03 -18.76
C PHE A 366 7.76 -2.53 -17.93
N SER A 367 7.49 -1.67 -16.96
CA SER A 367 8.53 -1.16 -16.06
C SER A 367 8.09 -1.22 -14.61
N PHE A 368 9.02 -1.54 -13.72
CA PHE A 368 8.79 -1.46 -12.29
C PHE A 368 9.96 -0.79 -11.57
N THR A 369 9.61 -0.05 -10.51
CA THR A 369 10.58 0.69 -9.71
C THR A 369 10.74 0.05 -8.34
N LEU A 370 11.97 0.08 -7.80
CA LEU A 370 12.26 -0.27 -6.41
C LEU A 370 13.05 0.87 -5.76
N PRO A 371 12.82 1.16 -4.45
CA PRO A 371 13.62 2.16 -3.74
C PRO A 371 15.09 1.75 -3.70
N ARG A 372 15.99 2.72 -3.97
CA ARG A 372 17.44 2.48 -3.98
C ARG A 372 18.00 2.14 -2.59
N GLY A 373 17.37 2.65 -1.50
CA GLY A 373 17.91 2.52 -0.14
C GLY A 373 19.20 3.34 0.06
N ASP A 374 19.51 3.68 1.31
CA ASP A 374 20.71 4.44 1.68
C ASP A 374 21.98 3.55 1.77
N TYR A 375 22.21 2.69 0.80
CA TYR A 375 23.46 1.89 0.74
C TYR A 375 24.57 2.61 -0.03
N SER A 376 24.80 3.89 0.24
CA SER A 376 25.99 4.59 -0.22
C SER A 376 27.19 4.13 0.60
N HIS A 377 28.07 3.33 -0.03
CA HIS A 377 29.42 3.03 0.40
C HIS A 377 29.63 2.34 1.77
N THR A 378 29.52 1.02 1.79
CA THR A 378 30.36 0.22 2.71
C THR A 378 31.15 -0.81 1.91
N VAL A 379 32.03 -0.35 1.05
CA VAL A 379 33.26 -1.09 0.77
C VAL A 379 34.21 -0.69 1.90
N SER A 380 34.15 -1.40 3.01
CA SER A 380 35.26 -1.39 3.96
C SER A 380 36.43 -2.09 3.29
N GLU A 381 37.39 -1.33 2.82
CA GLU A 381 38.76 -1.82 2.60
C GLU A 381 39.23 -2.45 3.91
N GLU A 382 39.21 -3.78 4.03
CA GLU A 382 40.06 -4.47 4.98
C GLU A 382 41.49 -4.32 4.48
N PRO A 383 42.40 -3.73 5.27
CA PRO A 383 43.80 -3.71 4.91
C PRO A 383 44.38 -5.12 5.06
N LEU A 384 45.09 -5.56 4.01
CA LEU A 384 45.96 -6.72 3.97
C LEU A 384 47.04 -6.68 5.06
#